data_c31220a71aab140fb7269983563ee23c
#
_entry.id   c31220a71aab140fb7269983563ee23c
#
_cell.length_a   1.000
_cell.length_b   1.000
_cell.length_c   1.000
_cell.angle_alpha   90.00
_cell.angle_beta   90.00
_cell.angle_gamma   90.00
#
_symmetry.space_group_name_H-M   'P 1'
#
loop_
_entity.id
_entity.type
_entity.pdbx_description
1 polymer ?
#
loop_
_entity_poly.entity_id
_entity_poly.type
_entity_poly.pdbx_seq_one_letter_code
_entity_poly.pdbx_strand_id
1 'polypeptide(L)'
;MRSVREELRDNLMAALRSGQPLFAGLIGYQETVVPQVENAILAGQDIIFLGERGQAKSRLIRALTSLLDEQLPIVAGSEVHDDPYAPISRLGRDLVADLGDATPIEWVPRDRRFGEKLATPDTSIADLIGEVDPIRVAEGRYLADELTIHYGLLPRVNRGIFAINELPDLAERIQVGLLNIMEERDVQIRGFQVRLPLDVMVVATANPEDYTNRGRIITPLKDRFGAQIRTHYPRSSVQEAEIIEQEGASFEGLGVNLHVPAYMRELVAEISQLARHTAQINQRSGVSVRLSIANFETMCANSIRRAIQLGEPEAVPRISDLVALAASTSGKLELETWEEGEDQVVIQKLVRGAISTVFRHHFSLQEFAPLLARFEQGLSLETGERIPASRYLQMASSLPETARILADLDEPNQPASVAAALELVLEGLHLAKRLNKTSVDGTAVYAS
;
A
#
# COMPACT_ATOMS: atom_id res chain seq x y z
N MET A 1 7.47 -35.86 1.84
CA MET A 1 7.91 -34.57 1.32
C MET A 1 8.18 -33.60 2.48
N ARG A 2 8.83 -32.45 2.25
CA ARG A 2 9.03 -31.42 3.28
C ARG A 2 7.71 -30.68 3.56
N SER A 3 7.55 -30.21 4.79
CA SER A 3 6.42 -29.36 5.18
C SER A 3 6.51 -27.98 4.53
N VAL A 4 5.38 -27.23 4.49
CA VAL A 4 5.38 -25.85 3.96
C VAL A 4 6.37 -24.94 4.71
N ARG A 5 6.56 -25.15 6.01
CA ARG A 5 7.51 -24.38 6.81
C ARG A 5 8.97 -24.69 6.47
N GLU A 6 9.27 -25.96 6.22
CA GLU A 6 10.60 -26.38 5.74
C GLU A 6 10.86 -25.84 4.35
N GLU A 7 9.87 -25.87 3.45
CA GLU A 7 9.97 -25.33 2.11
C GLU A 7 10.28 -23.83 2.13
N LEU A 8 9.49 -23.04 2.85
CA LEU A 8 9.71 -21.59 2.98
C LEU A 8 11.08 -21.26 3.57
N ARG A 9 11.52 -22.03 4.59
CA ARG A 9 12.83 -21.89 5.21
C ARG A 9 13.96 -22.18 4.24
N ASP A 10 13.88 -23.29 3.50
CA ASP A 10 14.91 -23.69 2.54
C ASP A 10 15.05 -22.69 1.42
N ASN A 11 13.93 -22.20 0.87
CA ASN A 11 13.90 -21.21 -0.20
C ASN A 11 14.39 -19.86 0.30
N LEU A 12 14.03 -19.45 1.52
CA LEU A 12 14.60 -18.25 2.15
C LEU A 12 16.12 -18.36 2.33
N MET A 13 16.60 -19.49 2.85
CA MET A 13 18.05 -19.69 3.00
C MET A 13 18.80 -19.65 1.66
N ALA A 14 18.21 -20.18 0.60
CA ALA A 14 18.76 -20.13 -0.75
C ALA A 14 18.83 -18.67 -1.26
N ALA A 15 17.76 -17.90 -1.09
CA ALA A 15 17.68 -16.49 -1.48
C ALA A 15 18.71 -15.63 -0.71
N LEU A 16 18.81 -15.82 0.61
CA LEU A 16 19.79 -15.11 1.45
C LEU A 16 21.24 -15.42 1.03
N ARG A 17 21.56 -16.67 0.70
CA ARG A 17 22.91 -17.07 0.22
C ARG A 17 23.23 -16.50 -1.15
N SER A 18 22.24 -16.37 -2.04
CA SER A 18 22.44 -15.81 -3.38
C SER A 18 22.46 -14.28 -3.40
N GLY A 19 22.14 -13.61 -2.28
CA GLY A 19 22.02 -12.15 -2.20
C GLY A 19 20.85 -11.60 -3.00
N GLN A 20 19.88 -12.42 -3.37
CA GLN A 20 18.67 -11.94 -4.05
C GLN A 20 17.84 -11.07 -3.10
N PRO A 21 17.40 -9.90 -3.54
CA PRO A 21 16.54 -9.05 -2.73
C PRO A 21 15.21 -9.76 -2.48
N LEU A 22 14.92 -9.99 -1.20
CA LEU A 22 13.63 -10.51 -0.77
C LEU A 22 12.60 -9.40 -0.78
N PHE A 23 11.37 -9.74 -1.14
CA PHE A 23 10.24 -8.81 -1.11
C PHE A 23 10.47 -7.55 -1.94
N ALA A 24 10.90 -7.73 -3.20
CA ALA A 24 11.08 -6.65 -4.16
C ALA A 24 9.85 -5.73 -4.22
N GLY A 25 10.08 -4.41 -4.23
CA GLY A 25 9.02 -3.41 -4.25
C GLY A 25 8.40 -3.06 -2.89
N LEU A 26 8.93 -3.58 -1.77
CA LEU A 26 8.61 -3.08 -0.43
C LEU A 26 9.66 -2.01 -0.04
N ILE A 27 9.29 -0.75 -0.12
CA ILE A 27 10.18 0.38 0.18
C ILE A 27 10.16 0.70 1.66
N GLY A 28 11.34 0.94 2.26
CA GLY A 28 11.50 1.39 3.64
C GLY A 28 11.43 0.29 4.72
N TYR A 29 11.33 -0.99 4.34
CA TYR A 29 11.22 -2.12 5.26
C TYR A 29 12.48 -2.99 5.38
N GLN A 30 13.48 -2.75 4.54
CA GLN A 30 14.68 -3.58 4.41
C GLN A 30 15.44 -3.77 5.71
N GLU A 31 15.52 -2.72 6.54
CA GLU A 31 16.25 -2.74 7.81
C GLU A 31 15.37 -2.96 9.04
N THR A 32 14.04 -3.03 8.86
CA THR A 32 13.11 -3.03 9.99
C THR A 32 12.17 -4.21 10.01
N VAL A 33 11.30 -4.33 9.02
CA VAL A 33 10.25 -5.35 8.95
C VAL A 33 10.78 -6.62 8.30
N VAL A 34 11.52 -6.51 7.20
CA VAL A 34 12.04 -7.66 6.43
C VAL A 34 12.86 -8.60 7.31
N PRO A 35 13.86 -8.15 8.12
CA PRO A 35 14.62 -9.06 8.98
C PRO A 35 13.76 -9.79 10.02
N GLN A 36 12.68 -9.18 10.50
CA GLN A 36 11.76 -9.84 11.43
C GLN A 36 10.94 -10.92 10.73
N VAL A 37 10.52 -10.69 9.46
CA VAL A 37 9.84 -11.68 8.64
C VAL A 37 10.76 -12.86 8.34
N GLU A 38 12.01 -12.60 7.96
CA GLU A 38 13.03 -13.63 7.73
C GLU A 38 13.24 -14.50 8.97
N ASN A 39 13.39 -13.88 10.14
CA ASN A 39 13.55 -14.60 11.40
C ASN A 39 12.32 -15.47 11.72
N ALA A 40 11.11 -14.95 11.49
CA ALA A 40 9.89 -15.70 11.72
C ALA A 40 9.78 -16.94 10.81
N ILE A 41 10.14 -16.80 9.52
CA ILE A 41 10.17 -17.91 8.56
C ILE A 41 11.24 -18.93 8.94
N LEU A 42 12.46 -18.49 9.29
CA LEU A 42 13.53 -19.37 9.74
C LEU A 42 13.13 -20.16 11.00
N ALA A 43 12.38 -19.51 11.89
CA ALA A 43 11.85 -20.15 13.09
C ALA A 43 10.59 -21.02 12.83
N GLY A 44 10.02 -20.99 11.63
CA GLY A 44 8.80 -21.72 11.26
C GLY A 44 7.54 -21.22 11.97
N GLN A 45 7.49 -19.93 12.29
CA GLN A 45 6.42 -19.30 13.07
C GLN A 45 5.28 -18.79 12.18
N ASP A 46 4.05 -18.86 12.68
CA ASP A 46 2.93 -18.12 12.13
C ASP A 46 3.09 -16.64 12.46
N ILE A 47 2.68 -15.75 11.52
CA ILE A 47 3.00 -14.32 11.58
C ILE A 47 1.73 -13.50 11.70
N ILE A 48 1.73 -12.49 12.56
CA ILE A 48 0.74 -11.43 12.53
C ILE A 48 1.41 -10.07 12.31
N PHE A 49 0.97 -9.35 11.28
CA PHE A 49 1.39 -7.98 11.00
C PHE A 49 0.47 -6.98 11.71
N LEU A 50 1.07 -6.15 12.56
CA LEU A 50 0.38 -5.13 13.35
C LEU A 50 0.74 -3.75 12.83
N GLY A 51 -0.25 -2.98 12.43
CA GLY A 51 0.01 -1.62 11.96
C GLY A 51 -1.22 -0.97 11.35
N GLU A 52 -1.13 0.32 11.13
CA GLU A 52 -2.21 1.14 10.64
C GLU A 52 -2.54 0.88 9.17
N ARG A 53 -3.60 1.50 8.67
CA ARG A 53 -4.02 1.38 7.28
C ARG A 53 -2.97 1.95 6.33
N GLY A 54 -2.77 1.30 5.18
CA GLY A 54 -1.82 1.77 4.15
C GLY A 54 -0.35 1.53 4.46
N GLN A 55 -0.01 0.68 5.44
CA GLN A 55 1.35 0.25 5.74
C GLN A 55 1.74 -1.06 5.03
N ALA A 56 1.27 -1.29 3.82
CA ALA A 56 1.62 -2.40 2.94
C ALA A 56 1.49 -3.83 3.53
N LYS A 57 0.71 -4.04 4.62
CA LYS A 57 0.56 -5.35 5.29
C LYS A 57 0.12 -6.46 4.32
N SER A 58 -0.93 -6.22 3.50
CA SER A 58 -1.39 -7.20 2.51
C SER A 58 -0.36 -7.47 1.42
N ARG A 59 0.47 -6.47 1.05
CA ARG A 59 1.57 -6.65 0.10
C ARG A 59 2.67 -7.53 0.69
N LEU A 60 3.03 -7.33 1.96
CA LEU A 60 3.95 -8.21 2.71
C LEU A 60 3.48 -9.66 2.68
N ILE A 61 2.20 -9.89 3.00
CA ILE A 61 1.60 -11.23 3.00
C ILE A 61 1.71 -11.88 1.62
N ARG A 62 1.30 -11.18 0.57
CA ARG A 62 1.35 -11.71 -0.79
C ARG A 62 2.79 -11.95 -1.26
N ALA A 63 3.74 -11.15 -0.83
CA ALA A 63 5.14 -11.33 -1.17
C ALA A 63 5.74 -12.64 -0.62
N LEU A 64 5.17 -13.20 0.45
CA LEU A 64 5.58 -14.51 0.99
C LEU A 64 5.39 -15.65 -0.01
N THR A 65 4.47 -15.53 -0.97
CA THR A 65 4.25 -16.56 -2.00
C THR A 65 5.49 -16.80 -2.86
N SER A 66 6.38 -15.80 -2.99
CA SER A 66 7.63 -15.94 -3.73
C SER A 66 8.59 -16.97 -3.12
N LEU A 67 8.39 -17.31 -1.85
CA LEU A 67 9.15 -18.32 -1.13
C LEU A 67 8.58 -19.75 -1.26
N LEU A 68 7.41 -19.93 -1.89
CA LEU A 68 6.90 -21.24 -2.26
C LEU A 68 7.56 -21.73 -3.56
N ASP A 69 7.73 -23.04 -3.70
CA ASP A 69 8.15 -23.65 -4.97
C ASP A 69 7.16 -23.29 -6.08
N GLU A 70 7.66 -23.12 -7.29
CA GLU A 70 6.83 -22.73 -8.45
C GLU A 70 5.69 -23.73 -8.71
N GLN A 71 5.97 -25.00 -8.48
CA GLN A 71 5.04 -26.11 -8.72
C GLN A 71 5.11 -27.12 -7.56
N LEU A 72 3.93 -27.62 -7.14
CA LEU A 72 3.79 -28.63 -6.11
C LEU A 72 3.07 -29.85 -6.69
N PRO A 73 3.62 -31.09 -6.56
CA PRO A 73 2.89 -32.30 -6.96
C PRO A 73 1.83 -32.65 -5.92
N ILE A 74 0.62 -32.93 -6.42
CA ILE A 74 -0.52 -33.40 -5.64
C ILE A 74 -1.14 -34.65 -6.29
N VAL A 75 -1.95 -35.40 -5.54
CA VAL A 75 -2.83 -36.42 -6.12
C VAL A 75 -3.84 -35.71 -7.04
N ALA A 76 -3.95 -36.16 -8.30
CA ALA A 76 -4.84 -35.54 -9.27
C ALA A 76 -6.29 -35.48 -8.80
N GLY A 77 -6.93 -34.33 -8.92
CA GLY A 77 -8.30 -34.11 -8.47
C GLY A 77 -8.47 -33.92 -6.96
N SER A 78 -7.39 -33.85 -6.18
CA SER A 78 -7.47 -33.56 -4.75
C SER A 78 -7.82 -32.08 -4.51
N GLU A 79 -8.91 -31.84 -3.80
CA GLU A 79 -9.33 -30.49 -3.39
C GLU A 79 -8.49 -29.92 -2.23
N VAL A 80 -7.72 -30.78 -1.52
CA VAL A 80 -6.92 -30.42 -0.34
C VAL A 80 -5.42 -30.58 -0.57
N HIS A 81 -4.98 -30.57 -1.81
CA HIS A 81 -3.58 -30.68 -2.21
C HIS A 81 -2.86 -31.88 -1.56
N ASP A 82 -3.48 -33.08 -1.63
CA ASP A 82 -2.93 -34.32 -1.06
C ASP A 82 -1.52 -34.58 -1.55
N ASP A 83 -0.63 -34.86 -0.59
CA ASP A 83 0.69 -35.38 -0.90
C ASP A 83 0.58 -36.80 -1.47
N PRO A 84 1.14 -37.11 -2.65
CA PRO A 84 1.10 -38.44 -3.23
C PRO A 84 1.68 -39.54 -2.32
N TYR A 85 2.59 -39.19 -1.43
CA TYR A 85 3.21 -40.11 -0.49
C TYR A 85 2.54 -40.17 0.90
N ALA A 86 1.74 -39.15 1.22
CA ALA A 86 1.07 -39.02 2.51
C ALA A 86 -0.30 -38.34 2.37
N PRO A 87 -1.24 -38.89 1.63
CA PRO A 87 -2.54 -38.28 1.40
C PRO A 87 -3.36 -38.18 2.69
N ILE A 88 -4.00 -37.02 2.90
CA ILE A 88 -4.79 -36.74 4.08
C ILE A 88 -6.29 -36.86 3.84
N SER A 89 -6.77 -36.70 2.59
CA SER A 89 -8.17 -36.90 2.23
C SER A 89 -8.47 -38.36 1.97
N ARG A 90 -9.75 -38.74 2.09
CA ARG A 90 -10.21 -40.06 1.72
C ARG A 90 -9.97 -40.36 0.24
N LEU A 91 -10.30 -39.39 -0.63
CA LEU A 91 -10.06 -39.49 -2.07
C LEU A 91 -8.60 -39.82 -2.36
N GLY A 92 -7.68 -39.08 -1.78
CA GLY A 92 -6.25 -39.29 -1.97
C GLY A 92 -5.78 -40.62 -1.46
N ARG A 93 -6.22 -41.02 -0.26
CA ARG A 93 -5.90 -42.35 0.34
C ARG A 93 -6.40 -43.50 -0.50
N ASP A 94 -7.66 -43.46 -0.96
CA ASP A 94 -8.26 -44.50 -1.77
C ASP A 94 -7.52 -44.64 -3.11
N LEU A 95 -7.24 -43.52 -3.81
CA LEU A 95 -6.50 -43.52 -5.08
C LEU A 95 -5.09 -44.09 -4.93
N VAL A 96 -4.36 -43.71 -3.90
CA VAL A 96 -2.99 -44.19 -3.66
C VAL A 96 -3.02 -45.68 -3.25
N ALA A 97 -4.01 -46.13 -2.47
CA ALA A 97 -4.16 -47.54 -2.10
C ALA A 97 -4.47 -48.42 -3.29
N ASP A 98 -5.30 -47.93 -4.23
CA ASP A 98 -5.73 -48.71 -5.39
C ASP A 98 -4.67 -48.75 -6.50
N LEU A 99 -3.96 -47.63 -6.74
CA LEU A 99 -3.09 -47.45 -7.90
C LEU A 99 -1.60 -47.47 -7.57
N GLY A 100 -1.22 -47.32 -6.29
CA GLY A 100 0.18 -47.26 -5.86
C GLY A 100 1.00 -46.26 -6.66
N ASP A 101 2.12 -46.71 -7.23
CA ASP A 101 3.02 -45.88 -8.04
C ASP A 101 2.39 -45.38 -9.36
N ALA A 102 1.25 -45.91 -9.78
CA ALA A 102 0.49 -45.44 -10.94
C ALA A 102 -0.53 -44.33 -10.60
N THR A 103 -0.56 -43.86 -9.36
CA THR A 103 -1.44 -42.75 -8.95
C THR A 103 -1.20 -41.52 -9.80
N PRO A 104 -2.23 -40.98 -10.47
CA PRO A 104 -2.09 -39.79 -11.29
C PRO A 104 -1.75 -38.58 -10.44
N ILE A 105 -0.81 -37.76 -10.92
CA ILE A 105 -0.30 -36.56 -10.25
C ILE A 105 -0.67 -35.32 -11.07
N GLU A 106 -1.09 -34.27 -10.37
CA GLU A 106 -1.29 -32.92 -10.90
C GLU A 106 -0.26 -31.98 -10.28
N TRP A 107 0.18 -30.98 -11.05
CA TRP A 107 1.09 -29.95 -10.58
C TRP A 107 0.34 -28.66 -10.29
N VAL A 108 0.41 -28.19 -9.05
CA VAL A 108 -0.27 -26.97 -8.60
C VAL A 108 0.72 -25.82 -8.53
N PRO A 109 0.47 -24.70 -9.25
CA PRO A 109 1.33 -23.52 -9.17
C PRO A 109 1.20 -22.85 -7.79
N ARG A 110 2.28 -22.16 -7.35
CA ARG A 110 2.35 -21.51 -6.04
C ARG A 110 1.19 -20.56 -5.75
N ASP A 111 0.65 -19.89 -6.78
CA ASP A 111 -0.46 -18.93 -6.60
C ASP A 111 -1.75 -19.62 -6.13
N ARG A 112 -1.96 -20.89 -6.47
CA ARG A 112 -3.09 -21.70 -5.98
C ARG A 112 -2.86 -22.25 -4.57
N ARG A 113 -1.66 -22.13 -4.04
CA ARG A 113 -1.27 -22.54 -2.68
C ARG A 113 -1.39 -21.37 -1.70
N PHE A 114 -1.87 -20.23 -2.14
CA PHE A 114 -2.10 -19.04 -1.35
C PHE A 114 -3.60 -18.75 -1.30
N GLY A 115 -4.16 -18.67 -0.10
CA GLY A 115 -5.54 -18.26 0.13
C GLY A 115 -5.61 -17.04 1.02
N GLU A 116 -6.37 -16.03 0.60
CA GLU A 116 -6.53 -14.77 1.32
C GLU A 116 -8.01 -14.53 1.62
N LYS A 117 -8.34 -14.28 2.87
CA LYS A 117 -9.68 -13.91 3.32
C LYS A 117 -9.64 -12.56 4.05
N LEU A 118 -10.49 -11.64 3.64
CA LEU A 118 -10.80 -10.47 4.44
C LEU A 118 -11.77 -10.90 5.54
N ALA A 119 -11.40 -10.67 6.78
CA ALA A 119 -12.27 -10.90 7.92
C ALA A 119 -13.41 -9.90 7.91
N THR A 120 -14.62 -10.38 8.10
CA THR A 120 -15.84 -9.58 8.24
C THR A 120 -16.72 -10.22 9.34
N PRO A 121 -17.60 -9.46 10.01
CA PRO A 121 -18.46 -10.00 11.06
C PRO A 121 -19.37 -11.14 10.62
N ASP A 122 -19.70 -11.20 9.34
CA ASP A 122 -20.53 -12.24 8.70
C ASP A 122 -19.72 -13.45 8.19
N THR A 123 -18.39 -13.41 8.25
CA THR A 123 -17.55 -14.56 7.92
C THR A 123 -17.96 -15.77 8.74
N SER A 124 -18.26 -16.89 8.07
CA SER A 124 -18.70 -18.14 8.70
C SER A 124 -17.54 -19.11 8.86
N ILE A 125 -17.72 -20.09 9.77
CA ILE A 125 -16.78 -21.20 9.91
C ILE A 125 -16.77 -22.08 8.66
N ALA A 126 -17.91 -22.18 7.96
CA ALA A 126 -18.05 -22.90 6.71
C ALA A 126 -17.18 -22.33 5.59
N ASP A 127 -17.09 -20.98 5.50
CA ASP A 127 -16.20 -20.32 4.52
C ASP A 127 -14.73 -20.71 4.73
N LEU A 128 -14.32 -20.85 5.99
CA LEU A 128 -12.93 -21.10 6.34
C LEU A 128 -12.58 -22.59 6.30
N ILE A 129 -13.42 -23.43 6.88
CA ILE A 129 -13.16 -24.87 7.10
C ILE A 129 -13.91 -25.71 6.11
N GLY A 130 -15.17 -25.38 5.85
CA GLY A 130 -16.08 -26.13 5.02
C GLY A 130 -17.31 -26.61 5.77
N GLU A 131 -18.22 -27.17 5.03
CA GLU A 131 -19.49 -27.72 5.51
C GLU A 131 -19.90 -28.96 4.70
N VAL A 132 -20.96 -29.60 5.14
CA VAL A 132 -21.57 -30.70 4.39
C VAL A 132 -22.33 -30.14 3.20
N ASP A 133 -22.04 -30.67 2.01
CA ASP A 133 -22.77 -30.37 0.80
C ASP A 133 -24.17 -30.99 0.83
N PRO A 134 -25.25 -30.20 0.99
CA PRO A 134 -26.61 -30.73 1.06
C PRO A 134 -27.05 -31.42 -0.25
N ILE A 135 -26.45 -31.05 -1.38
CA ILE A 135 -26.76 -31.63 -2.70
C ILE A 135 -26.24 -33.07 -2.74
N ARG A 136 -24.98 -33.28 -2.34
CA ARG A 136 -24.37 -34.63 -2.30
C ARG A 136 -25.08 -35.57 -1.33
N VAL A 137 -25.63 -35.04 -0.23
CA VAL A 137 -26.45 -35.77 0.71
C VAL A 137 -27.82 -36.13 0.09
N ALA A 138 -28.44 -35.21 -0.65
CA ALA A 138 -29.70 -35.46 -1.35
C ALA A 138 -29.56 -36.54 -2.46
N GLU A 139 -28.37 -36.71 -3.01
CA GLU A 139 -28.04 -37.78 -3.98
C GLU A 139 -27.89 -39.17 -3.34
N GLY A 140 -28.17 -39.29 -2.03
CA GLY A 140 -28.19 -40.58 -1.31
C GLY A 140 -26.86 -40.97 -0.66
N ARG A 141 -25.88 -40.05 -0.55
CA ARG A 141 -24.66 -40.30 0.21
C ARG A 141 -24.94 -40.18 1.72
N TYR A 142 -24.22 -40.96 2.51
CA TYR A 142 -24.32 -40.88 3.97
C TYR A 142 -23.72 -39.57 4.46
N LEU A 143 -24.41 -38.90 5.40
CA LEU A 143 -23.91 -37.69 6.06
C LEU A 143 -22.49 -37.82 6.63
N ALA A 144 -22.09 -39.01 7.05
CA ALA A 144 -20.76 -39.32 7.60
C ALA A 144 -19.67 -39.58 6.54
N ASP A 145 -19.99 -39.46 5.25
CA ASP A 145 -19.00 -39.67 4.19
C ASP A 145 -18.19 -38.42 3.95
N GLU A 146 -16.87 -38.50 4.09
CA GLU A 146 -15.93 -37.42 3.81
C GLU A 146 -16.13 -36.82 2.40
N LEU A 147 -16.57 -37.64 1.44
CA LEU A 147 -16.86 -37.22 0.07
C LEU A 147 -18.10 -36.31 -0.06
N THR A 148 -18.88 -36.12 1.02
CA THR A 148 -19.97 -35.14 1.06
C THR A 148 -19.55 -33.78 1.54
N ILE A 149 -18.28 -33.58 1.89
CA ILE A 149 -17.76 -32.35 2.41
C ILE A 149 -17.47 -31.40 1.25
N HIS A 150 -17.92 -30.14 1.39
CA HIS A 150 -17.45 -29.00 0.63
C HIS A 150 -16.37 -28.30 1.46
N TYR A 151 -15.11 -28.42 1.02
CA TYR A 151 -13.99 -27.83 1.75
C TYR A 151 -13.99 -26.32 1.67
N GLY A 152 -13.74 -25.65 2.79
CA GLY A 152 -13.53 -24.21 2.87
C GLY A 152 -12.15 -23.79 2.36
N LEU A 153 -11.85 -22.51 2.50
CA LEU A 153 -10.62 -21.93 1.97
C LEU A 153 -9.35 -22.54 2.59
N LEU A 154 -9.36 -22.81 3.89
CA LEU A 154 -8.18 -23.26 4.62
C LEU A 154 -7.73 -24.68 4.22
N PRO A 155 -8.60 -25.71 4.14
CA PRO A 155 -8.22 -27.01 3.62
C PRO A 155 -7.73 -26.96 2.15
N ARG A 156 -8.30 -26.08 1.33
CA ARG A 156 -7.92 -25.93 -0.08
C ARG A 156 -6.53 -25.35 -0.29
N VAL A 157 -5.97 -24.66 0.71
CA VAL A 157 -4.60 -24.15 0.67
C VAL A 157 -3.64 -24.99 1.50
N ASN A 158 -4.01 -26.24 1.80
CA ASN A 158 -3.10 -27.19 2.44
C ASN A 158 -1.76 -27.24 1.69
N ARG A 159 -0.67 -27.36 2.42
CA ARG A 159 0.72 -27.26 1.93
C ARG A 159 1.03 -25.90 1.31
N GLY A 160 0.44 -24.83 1.88
CA GLY A 160 0.57 -23.45 1.41
C GLY A 160 0.41 -22.42 2.53
N ILE A 161 0.04 -21.21 2.16
CA ILE A 161 -0.11 -20.07 3.06
C ILE A 161 -1.58 -19.67 3.13
N PHE A 162 -2.11 -19.56 4.33
CA PHE A 162 -3.44 -19.02 4.61
C PHE A 162 -3.34 -17.63 5.24
N ALA A 163 -3.87 -16.62 4.57
CA ALA A 163 -3.83 -15.23 4.97
C ALA A 163 -5.19 -14.72 5.44
N ILE A 164 -5.22 -14.05 6.59
CA ILE A 164 -6.41 -13.40 7.13
C ILE A 164 -6.14 -11.91 7.31
N ASN A 165 -6.81 -11.10 6.52
CA ASN A 165 -6.76 -9.65 6.68
C ASN A 165 -7.80 -9.17 7.68
N GLU A 166 -7.45 -8.17 8.49
CA GLU A 166 -8.31 -7.54 9.52
C GLU A 166 -8.84 -8.58 10.53
N LEU A 167 -7.95 -9.44 11.05
CA LEU A 167 -8.30 -10.53 11.98
C LEU A 167 -9.23 -10.11 13.14
N PRO A 168 -9.13 -8.92 13.76
CA PRO A 168 -10.06 -8.46 14.81
C PRO A 168 -11.53 -8.41 14.40
N ASP A 169 -11.82 -8.28 13.09
CA ASP A 169 -13.21 -8.22 12.59
C ASP A 169 -13.91 -9.61 12.57
N LEU A 170 -13.15 -10.70 12.78
CA LEU A 170 -13.76 -12.02 12.95
C LEU A 170 -14.49 -12.14 14.28
N ALA A 171 -15.70 -12.68 14.24
CA ALA A 171 -16.42 -13.03 15.46
C ALA A 171 -15.59 -13.98 16.34
N GLU A 172 -15.65 -13.81 17.68
CA GLU A 172 -14.85 -14.59 18.64
C GLU A 172 -14.98 -16.11 18.45
N ARG A 173 -16.19 -16.59 18.13
CA ARG A 173 -16.45 -18.02 17.84
C ARG A 173 -15.62 -18.54 16.65
N ILE A 174 -15.34 -17.70 15.66
CA ILE A 174 -14.54 -18.07 14.51
C ILE A 174 -13.06 -18.05 14.87
N GLN A 175 -12.63 -17.07 15.67
CA GLN A 175 -11.28 -17.01 16.20
C GLN A 175 -10.94 -18.27 17.04
N VAL A 176 -11.89 -18.80 17.82
CA VAL A 176 -11.73 -20.06 18.55
C VAL A 176 -11.54 -21.23 17.56
N GLY A 177 -12.28 -21.26 16.45
CA GLY A 177 -12.07 -22.26 15.41
C GLY A 177 -10.67 -22.21 14.81
N LEU A 178 -10.15 -21.01 14.53
CA LEU A 178 -8.77 -20.82 14.06
C LEU A 178 -7.73 -21.23 15.10
N LEU A 179 -7.97 -20.93 16.37
CA LEU A 179 -7.08 -21.35 17.46
C LEU A 179 -6.88 -22.87 17.44
N ASN A 180 -7.97 -23.65 17.34
CA ASN A 180 -7.88 -25.10 17.28
C ASN A 180 -7.05 -25.59 16.09
N ILE A 181 -7.19 -24.94 14.93
CA ILE A 181 -6.42 -25.27 13.73
C ILE A 181 -4.92 -24.97 13.94
N MET A 182 -4.59 -23.82 14.54
CA MET A 182 -3.20 -23.44 14.78
C MET A 182 -2.53 -24.32 15.85
N GLU A 183 -3.30 -24.80 16.82
CA GLU A 183 -2.82 -25.64 17.92
C GLU A 183 -2.68 -27.11 17.53
N GLU A 184 -3.78 -27.70 17.07
CA GLU A 184 -3.87 -29.13 16.77
C GLU A 184 -3.45 -29.44 15.34
N ARG A 185 -3.36 -28.44 14.46
CA ARG A 185 -3.15 -28.57 13.01
C ARG A 185 -4.13 -29.52 12.35
N ASP A 186 -5.33 -29.54 12.88
CA ASP A 186 -6.38 -30.48 12.54
C ASP A 186 -7.70 -29.72 12.39
N VAL A 187 -8.43 -30.05 11.36
CA VAL A 187 -9.74 -29.46 11.07
C VAL A 187 -10.81 -30.47 11.38
N GLN A 188 -11.72 -30.11 12.29
CA GLN A 188 -12.93 -30.87 12.59
C GLN A 188 -14.13 -30.17 11.93
N ILE A 189 -14.70 -30.83 10.94
CA ILE A 189 -15.91 -30.33 10.29
C ILE A 189 -17.12 -30.73 11.12
N ARG A 190 -17.96 -29.75 11.43
CA ARG A 190 -19.08 -29.87 12.38
C ARG A 190 -19.97 -31.06 12.07
N GLY A 191 -20.12 -31.98 13.07
CA GLY A 191 -20.93 -33.20 12.95
C GLY A 191 -20.20 -34.42 12.39
N PHE A 192 -18.92 -34.28 12.02
CA PHE A 192 -18.11 -35.38 11.47
C PHE A 192 -16.84 -35.56 12.30
N GLN A 193 -16.46 -36.84 12.46
CA GLN A 193 -15.15 -37.20 13.02
C GLN A 193 -14.04 -37.18 11.93
N VAL A 194 -14.16 -36.31 10.93
CA VAL A 194 -13.13 -36.18 9.90
C VAL A 194 -12.05 -35.25 10.44
N ARG A 195 -10.86 -35.81 10.60
CA ARG A 195 -9.65 -35.08 10.96
C ARG A 195 -8.78 -34.94 9.74
N LEU A 196 -8.48 -33.67 9.38
CA LEU A 196 -7.57 -33.37 8.29
C LEU A 196 -6.33 -32.68 8.90
N PRO A 197 -5.21 -33.39 9.01
CA PRO A 197 -3.96 -32.81 9.48
C PRO A 197 -3.41 -31.89 8.40
N LEU A 198 -3.68 -30.60 8.55
CA LEU A 198 -3.29 -29.57 7.56
C LEU A 198 -1.86 -29.08 7.82
N ASP A 199 -1.08 -28.98 6.76
CA ASP A 199 0.22 -28.32 6.74
C ASP A 199 0.07 -26.93 6.12
N VAL A 200 -0.22 -25.92 6.95
CA VAL A 200 -0.48 -24.55 6.52
C VAL A 200 0.30 -23.58 7.39
N MET A 201 0.90 -22.56 6.75
CA MET A 201 1.40 -21.38 7.44
C MET A 201 0.28 -20.35 7.53
N VAL A 202 -0.06 -19.90 8.74
CA VAL A 202 -1.09 -18.88 8.96
C VAL A 202 -0.43 -17.50 9.07
N VAL A 203 -0.93 -16.56 8.28
CA VAL A 203 -0.48 -15.17 8.32
C VAL A 203 -1.68 -14.26 8.50
N ALA A 204 -1.60 -13.29 9.39
CA ALA A 204 -2.71 -12.39 9.66
C ALA A 204 -2.31 -10.91 9.64
N THR A 205 -3.30 -10.03 9.46
CA THR A 205 -3.12 -8.59 9.72
C THR A 205 -4.09 -8.11 10.78
N ALA A 206 -3.68 -7.07 11.50
CA ALA A 206 -4.55 -6.33 12.41
C ALA A 206 -4.14 -4.86 12.46
N ASN A 207 -5.13 -3.98 12.65
CA ASN A 207 -4.90 -2.58 12.97
C ASN A 207 -4.93 -2.41 14.49
N PRO A 208 -4.03 -1.61 15.09
CA PRO A 208 -4.05 -1.34 16.53
C PRO A 208 -5.35 -0.70 17.02
N GLU A 209 -6.02 0.09 16.18
CA GLU A 209 -7.30 0.73 16.50
C GLU A 209 -8.47 -0.25 16.63
N ASP A 210 -8.45 -1.32 15.84
CA ASP A 210 -9.51 -2.30 15.84
C ASP A 210 -9.59 -3.08 17.17
N TYR A 211 -8.53 -3.01 18.01
CA TYR A 211 -8.55 -3.57 19.36
C TYR A 211 -9.50 -2.84 20.34
N THR A 212 -9.96 -1.64 19.99
CA THR A 212 -10.77 -0.81 20.88
C THR A 212 -12.22 -0.63 20.42
N ASN A 213 -12.50 -0.65 19.12
CA ASN A 213 -13.79 -0.19 18.58
C ASN A 213 -14.59 -1.25 17.80
N ARG A 214 -13.97 -2.24 17.14
CA ARG A 214 -14.67 -3.18 16.26
C ARG A 214 -14.58 -4.64 16.69
N GLY A 215 -13.60 -4.98 17.48
CA GLY A 215 -13.34 -6.33 17.93
C GLY A 215 -11.93 -6.44 18.48
N ARG A 216 -11.64 -7.54 19.13
CA ARG A 216 -10.29 -7.82 19.64
C ARG A 216 -9.92 -9.26 19.29
N ILE A 217 -8.63 -9.48 19.10
CA ILE A 217 -8.11 -10.82 19.00
C ILE A 217 -8.16 -11.45 20.38
N ILE A 218 -8.76 -12.63 20.50
CA ILE A 218 -8.77 -13.37 21.77
C ILE A 218 -7.32 -13.69 22.19
N THR A 219 -7.03 -13.55 23.46
CA THR A 219 -5.67 -13.72 23.99
C THR A 219 -5.03 -15.06 23.61
N PRO A 220 -5.72 -16.20 23.67
CA PRO A 220 -5.14 -17.48 23.26
C PRO A 220 -4.70 -17.50 21.79
N LEU A 221 -5.51 -16.93 20.89
CA LEU A 221 -5.16 -16.87 19.46
C LEU A 221 -3.95 -15.95 19.21
N LYS A 222 -3.91 -14.81 19.91
CA LYS A 222 -2.77 -13.88 19.81
C LYS A 222 -1.46 -14.53 20.27
N ASP A 223 -1.52 -15.36 21.30
CA ASP A 223 -0.36 -16.06 21.85
C ASP A 223 0.18 -17.18 20.91
N ARG A 224 -0.66 -17.67 19.99
CA ARG A 224 -0.27 -18.69 19.00
C ARG A 224 0.50 -18.12 17.80
N PHE A 225 0.42 -16.83 17.53
CA PHE A 225 1.31 -16.21 16.56
C PHE A 225 2.71 -16.06 17.16
N GLY A 226 3.64 -16.87 16.67
CA GLY A 226 5.03 -16.86 17.16
C GLY A 226 5.74 -15.55 16.83
N ALA A 227 5.35 -14.88 15.75
CA ALA A 227 5.89 -13.58 15.37
C ALA A 227 4.78 -12.52 15.26
N GLN A 228 4.94 -11.45 16.03
CA GLN A 228 4.08 -10.26 15.98
C GLN A 228 4.91 -9.08 15.47
N ILE A 229 4.78 -8.79 14.17
CA ILE A 229 5.64 -7.84 13.47
C ILE A 229 4.90 -6.51 13.29
N ARG A 230 5.48 -5.43 13.84
CA ARG A 230 4.92 -4.09 13.67
C ARG A 230 5.39 -3.45 12.37
N THR A 231 4.45 -3.03 11.55
CA THR A 231 4.70 -2.22 10.36
C THR A 231 4.70 -0.73 10.72
N HIS A 232 5.19 0.10 9.83
CA HIS A 232 5.24 1.56 10.01
C HIS A 232 5.04 2.27 8.67
N TYR A 233 4.79 3.57 8.70
CA TYR A 233 4.80 4.42 7.51
C TYR A 233 6.24 4.68 7.02
N PRO A 234 6.42 5.14 5.77
CA PRO A 234 7.70 5.62 5.29
C PRO A 234 8.27 6.66 6.26
N ARG A 235 9.56 6.54 6.57
CA ARG A 235 10.22 7.38 7.59
C ARG A 235 10.72 8.71 7.04
N SER A 236 10.68 8.88 5.71
CA SER A 236 11.12 10.12 5.05
C SER A 236 10.24 10.40 3.83
N SER A 237 10.20 11.67 3.42
CA SER A 237 9.57 12.10 2.17
C SER A 237 10.20 11.44 0.95
N VAL A 238 11.51 11.12 0.99
CA VAL A 238 12.21 10.41 -0.08
C VAL A 238 11.62 9.01 -0.29
N GLN A 239 11.50 8.20 0.77
CA GLN A 239 10.89 6.86 0.68
C GLN A 239 9.43 6.93 0.21
N GLU A 240 8.71 7.95 0.63
CA GLU A 240 7.31 8.13 0.22
C GLU A 240 7.21 8.55 -1.25
N ALA A 241 8.12 9.39 -1.74
CA ALA A 241 8.22 9.76 -3.15
C ALA A 241 8.57 8.55 -4.04
N GLU A 242 9.46 7.66 -3.59
CA GLU A 242 9.75 6.40 -4.28
C GLU A 242 8.51 5.49 -4.36
N ILE A 243 7.70 5.41 -3.30
CA ILE A 243 6.44 4.66 -3.32
C ILE A 243 5.43 5.29 -4.28
N ILE A 244 5.32 6.62 -4.29
CA ILE A 244 4.47 7.35 -5.23
C ILE A 244 4.86 7.04 -6.68
N GLU A 245 6.16 7.03 -6.98
CA GLU A 245 6.67 6.71 -8.32
C GLU A 245 6.38 5.26 -8.72
N GLN A 246 6.49 4.32 -7.78
CA GLN A 246 6.21 2.91 -8.02
C GLN A 246 4.72 2.58 -8.18
N GLU A 247 3.84 3.24 -7.42
CA GLU A 247 2.42 2.87 -7.30
C GLU A 247 1.46 3.85 -8.00
N GLY A 248 1.94 5.03 -8.38
CA GLY A 248 1.12 6.04 -9.05
C GLY A 248 0.65 5.57 -10.43
N ALA A 249 -0.52 6.03 -10.84
CA ALA A 249 -1.07 5.71 -12.16
C ALA A 249 -0.19 6.21 -13.30
N SER A 250 -0.11 5.43 -14.38
CA SER A 250 0.48 5.88 -15.64
C SER A 250 -0.52 6.78 -16.38
N PHE A 251 -0.02 7.88 -16.93
CA PHE A 251 -0.79 8.85 -17.73
C PHE A 251 -0.42 8.80 -19.20
N GLU A 252 0.16 7.69 -19.67
CA GLU A 252 0.52 7.51 -21.08
C GLU A 252 -0.72 7.50 -22.00
N GLY A 253 -0.56 7.98 -23.22
CA GLY A 253 -1.63 7.91 -24.24
C GLY A 253 -2.70 9.00 -24.17
N LEU A 254 -2.57 10.00 -23.28
CA LEU A 254 -3.55 11.10 -23.13
C LEU A 254 -3.33 12.26 -24.11
N GLY A 255 -2.40 12.15 -25.04
CA GLY A 255 -2.14 13.18 -26.07
C GLY A 255 -1.37 14.41 -25.56
N VAL A 256 -0.94 14.40 -24.32
CA VAL A 256 -0.09 15.42 -23.68
C VAL A 256 1.09 14.70 -23.03
N ASN A 257 2.29 15.24 -23.20
CA ASN A 257 3.48 14.70 -22.54
C ASN A 257 3.52 15.19 -21.09
N LEU A 258 3.42 14.28 -20.13
CA LEU A 258 3.52 14.58 -18.70
C LEU A 258 4.98 14.47 -18.23
N HIS A 259 5.54 15.58 -17.73
CA HIS A 259 6.80 15.62 -17.01
C HIS A 259 6.53 16.02 -15.55
N VAL A 260 6.91 15.18 -14.59
CA VAL A 260 6.71 15.48 -13.17
C VAL A 260 8.07 15.75 -12.51
N PRO A 261 8.34 17.00 -12.11
CA PRO A 261 9.55 17.35 -11.38
C PRO A 261 9.73 16.56 -10.09
N ALA A 262 10.98 16.24 -9.74
CA ALA A 262 11.28 15.51 -8.50
C ALA A 262 10.78 16.25 -7.26
N TYR A 263 10.95 17.59 -7.22
CA TYR A 263 10.48 18.41 -6.11
C TYR A 263 8.94 18.43 -5.95
N MET A 264 8.18 18.21 -7.03
CA MET A 264 6.72 18.10 -6.95
C MET A 264 6.28 16.77 -6.32
N ARG A 265 7.01 15.66 -6.59
CA ARG A 265 6.82 14.39 -5.88
C ARG A 265 7.18 14.51 -4.41
N GLU A 266 8.32 15.17 -4.11
CA GLU A 266 8.74 15.49 -2.74
C GLU A 266 7.68 16.29 -1.99
N LEU A 267 7.07 17.29 -2.65
CA LEU A 267 6.04 18.14 -2.07
C LEU A 267 4.79 17.33 -1.68
N VAL A 268 4.33 16.45 -2.56
CA VAL A 268 3.19 15.55 -2.26
C VAL A 268 3.52 14.60 -1.12
N ALA A 269 4.72 14.05 -1.09
CA ALA A 269 5.20 13.22 0.02
C ALA A 269 5.24 13.99 1.34
N GLU A 270 5.74 15.22 1.33
CA GLU A 270 5.85 16.09 2.51
C GLU A 270 4.48 16.47 3.08
N ILE A 271 3.43 16.64 2.25
CA ILE A 271 2.06 16.84 2.73
C ILE A 271 1.64 15.70 3.67
N SER A 272 1.90 14.45 3.30
CA SER A 272 1.55 13.28 4.12
C SER A 272 2.43 13.16 5.36
N GLN A 273 3.71 13.49 5.27
CA GLN A 273 4.61 13.52 6.42
C GLN A 273 4.12 14.55 7.46
N LEU A 274 3.79 15.76 7.01
CA LEU A 274 3.25 16.80 7.89
C LEU A 274 1.89 16.40 8.49
N ALA A 275 1.03 15.74 7.71
CA ALA A 275 -0.26 15.26 8.21
C ALA A 275 -0.10 14.25 9.36
N ARG A 276 0.90 13.35 9.28
CA ARG A 276 1.21 12.38 10.36
C ARG A 276 1.73 13.01 11.65
N HIS A 277 2.18 14.27 11.60
CA HIS A 277 2.71 14.98 12.76
C HIS A 277 1.82 16.15 13.22
N THR A 278 0.67 16.36 12.57
CA THR A 278 -0.24 17.46 12.88
C THR A 278 -1.25 17.06 13.95
N ALA A 279 -1.31 17.77 15.07
CA ALA A 279 -2.22 17.47 16.17
C ALA A 279 -3.71 17.64 15.85
N GLN A 280 -4.05 18.35 14.77
CA GLN A 280 -5.43 18.52 14.30
C GLN A 280 -5.98 17.27 13.60
N ILE A 281 -5.10 16.32 13.22
CA ILE A 281 -5.45 15.07 12.56
C ILE A 281 -5.42 13.94 13.57
N ASN A 282 -6.46 13.11 13.54
CA ASN A 282 -6.55 11.95 14.40
C ASN A 282 -5.45 10.94 14.04
N GLN A 283 -4.42 10.89 14.85
CA GLN A 283 -3.25 10.03 14.63
C GLN A 283 -3.57 8.55 14.84
N ARG A 284 -4.68 8.21 15.53
CA ARG A 284 -5.11 6.82 15.71
C ARG A 284 -5.61 6.20 14.42
N SER A 285 -6.31 6.98 13.59
CA SER A 285 -6.78 6.53 12.27
C SER A 285 -5.64 6.37 11.25
N GLY A 286 -4.48 7.00 11.52
CA GLY A 286 -3.30 6.99 10.68
C GLY A 286 -3.48 7.74 9.35
N VAL A 287 -2.38 8.19 8.78
CA VAL A 287 -2.37 8.84 7.45
C VAL A 287 -1.75 7.88 6.43
N SER A 288 -2.63 7.20 5.71
CA SER A 288 -2.25 6.17 4.75
C SER A 288 -1.41 6.72 3.58
N VAL A 289 -0.43 5.96 3.11
CA VAL A 289 0.32 6.27 1.87
C VAL A 289 -0.61 6.39 0.63
N ARG A 290 -1.82 5.81 0.69
CA ARG A 290 -2.85 6.02 -0.34
C ARG A 290 -3.25 7.49 -0.49
N LEU A 291 -3.05 8.32 0.53
CA LEU A 291 -3.23 9.76 0.44
C LEU A 291 -2.21 10.36 -0.54
N SER A 292 -0.93 10.03 -0.38
CA SER A 292 0.15 10.52 -1.22
C SER A 292 -0.04 10.10 -2.68
N ILE A 293 -0.40 8.83 -2.90
CA ILE A 293 -0.68 8.32 -4.26
C ILE A 293 -1.85 9.08 -4.89
N ALA A 294 -2.98 9.21 -4.18
CA ALA A 294 -4.15 9.91 -4.72
C ALA A 294 -3.89 11.41 -4.96
N ASN A 295 -3.09 12.05 -4.10
CA ASN A 295 -2.70 13.44 -4.28
C ASN A 295 -1.78 13.60 -5.49
N PHE A 296 -0.83 12.72 -5.67
CA PHE A 296 0.02 12.68 -6.86
C PHE A 296 -0.80 12.53 -8.14
N GLU A 297 -1.69 11.55 -8.18
CA GLU A 297 -2.57 11.31 -9.32
C GLU A 297 -3.47 12.51 -9.63
N THR A 298 -4.04 13.13 -8.60
CA THR A 298 -4.89 14.32 -8.74
C THR A 298 -4.10 15.52 -9.26
N MET A 299 -2.89 15.73 -8.75
CA MET A 299 -1.99 16.80 -9.19
C MET A 299 -1.62 16.61 -10.68
N CYS A 300 -1.23 15.41 -11.08
CA CYS A 300 -0.90 15.08 -12.46
C CYS A 300 -2.12 15.26 -13.38
N ALA A 301 -3.29 14.74 -12.99
CA ALA A 301 -4.52 14.90 -13.75
C ALA A 301 -4.92 16.38 -13.92
N ASN A 302 -4.77 17.20 -12.86
CA ASN A 302 -5.05 18.64 -12.95
C ASN A 302 -4.09 19.34 -13.92
N SER A 303 -2.79 19.02 -13.87
CA SER A 303 -1.79 19.59 -14.78
C SER A 303 -2.07 19.23 -16.25
N ILE A 304 -2.48 17.99 -16.53
CA ILE A 304 -2.87 17.52 -17.85
C ILE A 304 -4.14 18.25 -18.32
N ARG A 305 -5.16 18.34 -17.46
CA ARG A 305 -6.40 19.10 -17.76
C ARG A 305 -6.09 20.55 -18.13
N ARG A 306 -5.23 21.21 -17.37
CA ARG A 306 -4.77 22.60 -17.65
C ARG A 306 -4.02 22.68 -18.98
N ALA A 307 -3.08 21.77 -19.24
CA ALA A 307 -2.33 21.76 -20.50
C ALA A 307 -3.26 21.62 -21.71
N ILE A 308 -4.24 20.70 -21.65
CA ILE A 308 -5.26 20.52 -22.72
C ILE A 308 -6.08 21.80 -22.90
N GLN A 309 -6.53 22.44 -21.83
CA GLN A 309 -7.34 23.65 -21.89
C GLN A 309 -6.56 24.85 -22.50
N LEU A 310 -5.26 24.93 -22.25
CA LEU A 310 -4.37 25.98 -22.75
C LEU A 310 -3.74 25.63 -24.12
N GLY A 311 -3.98 24.44 -24.65
CA GLY A 311 -3.36 23.97 -25.89
C GLY A 311 -1.85 23.74 -25.78
N GLU A 312 -1.36 23.38 -24.60
CA GLU A 312 0.05 23.10 -24.34
C GLU A 312 0.38 21.62 -24.66
N PRO A 313 1.49 21.35 -25.37
CA PRO A 313 1.88 19.97 -25.71
C PRO A 313 2.46 19.20 -24.51
N GLU A 314 2.87 19.91 -23.46
CA GLU A 314 3.52 19.38 -22.28
C GLU A 314 2.80 19.84 -21.01
N ALA A 315 2.55 18.89 -20.13
CA ALA A 315 2.02 19.13 -18.79
C ALA A 315 3.13 18.95 -17.75
N VAL A 316 3.38 20.01 -16.97
CA VAL A 316 4.26 19.96 -15.80
C VAL A 316 3.44 20.47 -14.61
N PRO A 317 3.26 19.68 -13.53
CA PRO A 317 2.56 20.14 -12.34
C PRO A 317 3.16 21.42 -11.76
N ARG A 318 2.31 22.34 -11.34
CA ARG A 318 2.65 23.64 -10.76
C ARG A 318 2.08 23.78 -9.35
N ILE A 319 2.52 24.76 -8.60
CA ILE A 319 1.95 25.07 -7.29
C ILE A 319 0.45 25.41 -7.39
N SER A 320 0.03 26.08 -8.46
CA SER A 320 -1.38 26.36 -8.73
C SER A 320 -2.24 25.10 -8.90
N ASP A 321 -1.67 23.98 -9.37
CA ASP A 321 -2.39 22.69 -9.51
C ASP A 321 -2.72 22.04 -8.15
N LEU A 322 -2.04 22.42 -7.07
CA LEU A 322 -2.26 21.85 -5.74
C LEU A 322 -3.61 22.21 -5.10
N VAL A 323 -4.32 23.19 -5.64
CA VAL A 323 -5.69 23.50 -5.21
C VAL A 323 -6.63 22.30 -5.42
N ALA A 324 -6.37 21.48 -6.44
CA ALA A 324 -7.14 20.28 -6.74
C ALA A 324 -7.01 19.18 -5.66
N LEU A 325 -5.98 19.22 -4.82
CA LEU A 325 -5.73 18.20 -3.80
C LEU A 325 -6.79 18.17 -2.69
N ALA A 326 -7.61 19.21 -2.55
CA ALA A 326 -8.70 19.22 -1.58
C ALA A 326 -9.60 17.99 -1.73
N ALA A 327 -9.98 17.63 -2.95
CA ALA A 327 -10.86 16.51 -3.24
C ALA A 327 -10.24 15.14 -2.93
N SER A 328 -8.92 14.95 -3.17
CA SER A 328 -8.22 13.69 -2.89
C SER A 328 -7.79 13.55 -1.42
N THR A 329 -7.81 14.63 -0.66
CA THR A 329 -7.32 14.69 0.73
C THR A 329 -8.45 14.63 1.75
N SER A 330 -9.55 15.40 1.56
CA SER A 330 -10.62 15.61 2.54
C SER A 330 -11.19 14.28 3.07
N GLY A 331 -11.53 13.32 2.21
CA GLY A 331 -12.07 12.02 2.64
C GLY A 331 -11.06 11.01 3.19
N LYS A 332 -9.77 11.35 3.27
CA LYS A 332 -8.69 10.45 3.74
C LYS A 332 -8.02 10.91 5.02
N LEU A 333 -8.35 12.12 5.49
CA LEU A 333 -7.90 12.64 6.77
C LEU A 333 -9.10 12.68 7.74
N GLU A 334 -8.93 12.09 8.91
CA GLU A 334 -9.88 12.19 10.01
C GLU A 334 -9.38 13.29 10.96
N LEU A 335 -10.19 14.33 11.16
CA LEU A 335 -9.87 15.42 12.08
C LEU A 335 -10.25 15.05 13.50
N GLU A 336 -9.52 15.55 14.51
CA GLU A 336 -9.82 15.36 15.93
C GLU A 336 -11.15 16.05 16.32
N THR A 337 -11.45 17.18 15.72
CA THR A 337 -12.69 17.92 15.90
C THR A 337 -13.35 18.09 14.53
N TRP A 338 -14.67 18.01 14.49
CA TRP A 338 -15.42 18.21 13.26
C TRP A 338 -16.15 19.55 13.31
N GLU A 339 -15.67 20.53 12.54
CA GLU A 339 -16.40 21.75 12.20
C GLU A 339 -16.48 21.87 10.67
N GLU A 340 -17.61 22.37 10.16
CA GLU A 340 -17.83 22.50 8.72
C GLU A 340 -16.80 23.44 8.08
N GLY A 341 -16.03 22.96 7.09
CA GLY A 341 -14.99 23.74 6.39
C GLY A 341 -13.61 23.74 7.07
N GLU A 342 -13.44 23.15 8.24
CA GLU A 342 -12.16 23.05 8.93
C GLU A 342 -11.16 22.17 8.17
N ASP A 343 -11.64 21.13 7.49
CA ASP A 343 -10.84 20.25 6.64
C ASP A 343 -10.07 21.01 5.55
N GLN A 344 -10.73 21.98 4.88
CA GLN A 344 -10.08 22.80 3.86
C GLN A 344 -8.97 23.67 4.43
N VAL A 345 -9.17 24.23 5.63
CA VAL A 345 -8.17 25.06 6.32
C VAL A 345 -6.95 24.22 6.69
N VAL A 346 -7.18 22.99 7.22
CA VAL A 346 -6.10 22.05 7.56
C VAL A 346 -5.34 21.63 6.31
N ILE A 347 -6.02 21.28 5.23
CA ILE A 347 -5.40 20.89 3.95
C ILE A 347 -4.53 22.04 3.41
N GLN A 348 -5.05 23.28 3.38
CA GLN A 348 -4.28 24.43 2.94
C GLN A 348 -3.04 24.67 3.80
N LYS A 349 -3.16 24.47 5.12
CA LYS A 349 -2.02 24.57 6.05
C LYS A 349 -0.96 23.54 5.76
N LEU A 350 -1.36 22.28 5.48
CA LEU A 350 -0.44 21.20 5.10
C LEU A 350 0.27 21.51 3.79
N VAL A 351 -0.46 21.94 2.76
CA VAL A 351 0.11 22.31 1.45
C VAL A 351 1.12 23.44 1.60
N ARG A 352 0.77 24.53 2.33
CA ARG A 352 1.69 25.64 2.60
C ARG A 352 2.93 25.20 3.38
N GLY A 353 2.74 24.33 4.36
CA GLY A 353 3.85 23.73 5.11
C GLY A 353 4.81 22.97 4.21
N ALA A 354 4.27 22.10 3.34
CA ALA A 354 5.05 21.31 2.40
C ALA A 354 5.81 22.19 1.41
N ILE A 355 5.16 23.21 0.81
CA ILE A 355 5.83 24.16 -0.07
C ILE A 355 6.98 24.86 0.65
N SER A 356 6.76 25.31 1.89
CA SER A 356 7.80 25.97 2.68
C SER A 356 8.97 25.05 3.01
N THR A 357 8.72 23.76 3.26
CA THR A 357 9.77 22.76 3.53
C THR A 357 10.59 22.49 2.29
N VAL A 358 9.93 22.17 1.17
CA VAL A 358 10.60 21.86 -0.10
C VAL A 358 11.37 23.08 -0.64
N PHE A 359 10.77 24.27 -0.57
CA PHE A 359 11.48 25.49 -0.95
C PHE A 359 12.78 25.68 -0.16
N ARG A 360 12.76 25.49 1.16
CA ARG A 360 13.96 25.63 2.01
C ARG A 360 14.96 24.48 1.83
N HIS A 361 14.52 23.32 1.34
CA HIS A 361 15.42 22.23 1.00
C HIS A 361 16.27 22.56 -0.22
N HIS A 362 15.67 23.16 -1.25
CA HIS A 362 16.35 23.47 -2.51
C HIS A 362 17.01 24.84 -2.52
N PHE A 363 16.56 25.82 -1.72
CA PHE A 363 16.96 27.21 -1.82
C PHE A 363 17.27 27.87 -0.49
N SER A 364 18.27 28.77 -0.53
CA SER A 364 18.54 29.75 0.54
C SER A 364 17.92 31.11 0.21
N LEU A 365 17.28 31.74 1.19
CA LEU A 365 16.67 33.08 1.01
C LEU A 365 17.67 34.13 0.54
N GLN A 366 18.96 34.05 0.93
CA GLN A 366 20.00 35.01 0.56
C GLN A 366 20.24 35.01 -0.95
N GLU A 367 20.02 33.95 -1.62
CA GLU A 367 20.19 33.75 -3.06
C GLU A 367 19.21 34.59 -3.90
N PHE A 368 18.07 34.95 -3.32
CA PHE A 368 17.04 35.75 -3.96
C PHE A 368 17.12 37.25 -3.65
N ALA A 369 18.18 37.71 -2.97
CA ALA A 369 18.33 39.17 -2.68
C ALA A 369 18.26 40.04 -3.94
N PRO A 370 18.88 39.69 -5.10
CA PRO A 370 18.76 40.47 -6.32
C PRO A 370 17.32 40.51 -6.86
N LEU A 371 16.62 39.38 -6.84
CA LEU A 371 15.23 39.29 -7.26
C LEU A 371 14.31 40.14 -6.36
N LEU A 372 14.49 40.05 -5.04
CA LEU A 372 13.71 40.82 -4.07
C LEU A 372 13.91 42.33 -4.24
N ALA A 373 15.15 42.81 -4.51
CA ALA A 373 15.42 44.20 -4.79
C ALA A 373 14.65 44.73 -6.02
N ARG A 374 14.38 43.88 -7.01
CA ARG A 374 13.58 44.22 -8.18
C ARG A 374 12.09 44.33 -7.84
N PHE A 375 11.57 43.48 -6.97
CA PHE A 375 10.22 43.65 -6.44
C PHE A 375 10.07 44.96 -5.67
N GLU A 376 11.06 45.38 -4.88
CA GLU A 376 11.08 46.66 -4.21
C GLU A 376 11.09 47.85 -5.20
N GLN A 377 11.60 47.63 -6.42
CA GLN A 377 11.59 48.64 -7.51
C GLN A 377 10.30 48.60 -8.34
N GLY A 378 9.29 47.82 -7.94
CA GLY A 378 7.98 47.77 -8.58
C GLY A 378 7.75 46.59 -9.55
N LEU A 379 8.63 45.59 -9.55
CA LEU A 379 8.34 44.35 -10.27
C LEU A 379 7.09 43.70 -9.67
N SER A 380 6.19 43.23 -10.52
CA SER A 380 5.10 42.34 -10.13
C SER A 380 4.99 41.17 -11.10
N LEU A 381 4.69 40.00 -10.58
CA LEU A 381 4.57 38.76 -11.38
C LEU A 381 3.24 38.07 -11.09
N GLU A 382 2.60 37.61 -12.16
CA GLU A 382 1.32 36.94 -12.11
C GLU A 382 1.49 35.42 -12.30
N THR A 383 0.79 34.62 -11.52
CA THR A 383 0.77 33.17 -11.63
C THR A 383 -0.65 32.61 -11.56
N GLY A 384 -0.87 31.41 -12.04
CA GLY A 384 -2.17 30.73 -11.91
C GLY A 384 -2.49 29.74 -13.03
N GLU A 385 -3.54 28.95 -12.82
CA GLU A 385 -3.94 27.89 -13.75
C GLU A 385 -4.27 28.38 -15.17
N ARG A 386 -4.75 29.62 -15.32
CA ARG A 386 -5.16 30.18 -16.62
C ARG A 386 -4.02 30.84 -17.38
N ILE A 387 -2.83 30.94 -16.79
CA ILE A 387 -1.68 31.59 -17.43
C ILE A 387 -0.88 30.51 -18.21
N PRO A 388 -0.72 30.67 -19.53
CA PRO A 388 0.03 29.71 -20.33
C PRO A 388 1.53 29.73 -20.00
N ALA A 389 2.20 28.58 -20.17
CA ALA A 389 3.62 28.41 -19.91
C ALA A 389 4.51 29.39 -20.71
N SER A 390 4.09 29.72 -21.92
CA SER A 390 4.77 30.73 -22.77
C SER A 390 4.85 32.13 -22.09
N ARG A 391 3.85 32.47 -21.29
CA ARG A 391 3.86 33.73 -20.54
C ARG A 391 4.91 33.72 -19.41
N TYR A 392 5.06 32.58 -18.73
CA TYR A 392 6.12 32.43 -17.71
C TYR A 392 7.52 32.49 -18.35
N LEU A 393 7.70 31.93 -19.55
CA LEU A 393 8.97 32.02 -20.26
C LEU A 393 9.30 33.47 -20.63
N GLN A 394 8.28 34.28 -21.02
CA GLN A 394 8.47 35.73 -21.24
C GLN A 394 8.86 36.48 -19.95
N MET A 395 8.22 36.14 -18.83
CA MET A 395 8.60 36.69 -17.52
C MET A 395 10.04 36.30 -17.15
N ALA A 396 10.37 35.03 -17.33
CA ALA A 396 11.68 34.45 -17.06
C ALA A 396 12.82 35.13 -17.85
N SER A 397 12.56 35.56 -19.10
CA SER A 397 13.56 36.21 -19.93
C SER A 397 14.06 37.54 -19.30
N SER A 398 13.26 38.16 -18.43
CA SER A 398 13.64 39.30 -17.65
C SER A 398 14.28 38.98 -16.30
N LEU A 399 14.35 37.70 -15.91
CA LEU A 399 14.82 37.22 -14.60
C LEU A 399 16.10 36.40 -14.78
N PRO A 400 17.30 36.98 -14.58
CA PRO A 400 18.57 36.28 -14.75
C PRO A 400 18.72 35.06 -13.78
N GLU A 401 17.99 35.05 -12.67
CA GLU A 401 17.98 33.97 -11.68
C GLU A 401 17.34 32.67 -12.19
N THR A 402 16.53 32.74 -13.25
CA THR A 402 15.79 31.58 -13.77
C THR A 402 16.67 30.38 -14.14
N ALA A 403 17.80 30.66 -14.80
CA ALA A 403 18.72 29.58 -15.21
C ALA A 403 19.30 28.82 -14.00
N ARG A 404 19.61 29.52 -12.91
CA ARG A 404 20.07 28.95 -11.67
C ARG A 404 18.95 28.17 -10.98
N ILE A 405 17.73 28.75 -10.88
CA ILE A 405 16.58 28.08 -10.27
C ILE A 405 16.32 26.74 -10.95
N LEU A 406 16.37 26.68 -12.28
CA LEU A 406 16.18 25.44 -13.03
C LEU A 406 17.32 24.45 -12.77
N ALA A 407 18.57 24.90 -12.69
CA ALA A 407 19.71 24.06 -12.39
C ALA A 407 19.65 23.47 -10.97
N ASP A 408 19.24 24.26 -9.98
CA ASP A 408 19.09 23.82 -8.59
C ASP A 408 17.94 22.81 -8.41
N LEU A 409 16.95 22.84 -9.31
CA LEU A 409 15.82 21.90 -9.34
C LEU A 409 16.01 20.72 -10.30
N ASP A 410 17.14 20.66 -11.01
CA ASP A 410 17.43 19.67 -12.08
C ASP A 410 16.34 19.65 -13.17
N GLU A 411 15.87 20.84 -13.58
CA GLU A 411 14.78 21.00 -14.55
C GLU A 411 15.25 21.58 -15.89
N PRO A 412 14.66 21.13 -17.01
CA PRO A 412 15.01 21.63 -18.33
C PRO A 412 14.49 23.07 -18.52
N ASN A 413 15.20 23.84 -19.36
CA ASN A 413 14.75 25.20 -19.74
C ASN A 413 13.64 25.12 -20.81
N GLN A 414 12.49 24.56 -20.44
CA GLN A 414 11.28 24.45 -21.26
C GLN A 414 10.17 25.31 -20.64
N PRO A 415 9.22 25.83 -21.44
CA PRO A 415 8.19 26.75 -20.92
C PRO A 415 7.41 26.18 -19.72
N ALA A 416 7.04 24.91 -19.75
CA ALA A 416 6.26 24.28 -18.70
C ALA A 416 7.05 24.09 -17.40
N SER A 417 8.34 23.67 -17.49
CA SER A 417 9.24 23.54 -16.33
C SER A 417 9.59 24.89 -15.73
N VAL A 418 9.81 25.92 -16.58
CA VAL A 418 10.03 27.32 -16.13
C VAL A 418 8.83 27.81 -15.32
N ALA A 419 7.61 27.55 -15.80
CA ALA A 419 6.40 27.95 -15.10
C ALA A 419 6.29 27.28 -13.72
N ALA A 420 6.53 25.97 -13.65
CA ALA A 420 6.48 25.21 -12.41
C ALA A 420 7.53 25.69 -11.39
N ALA A 421 8.77 25.89 -11.84
CA ALA A 421 9.87 26.38 -11.01
C ALA A 421 9.62 27.80 -10.46
N LEU A 422 9.14 28.71 -11.31
CA LEU A 422 8.84 30.10 -10.89
C LEU A 422 7.68 30.10 -9.86
N GLU A 423 6.63 29.31 -10.03
CA GLU A 423 5.56 29.24 -9.04
C GLU A 423 6.07 28.74 -7.69
N LEU A 424 6.96 27.74 -7.65
CA LEU A 424 7.56 27.27 -6.40
C LEU A 424 8.35 28.39 -5.71
N VAL A 425 9.19 29.12 -6.46
CA VAL A 425 10.01 30.21 -5.89
C VAL A 425 9.15 31.34 -5.38
N LEU A 426 8.18 31.81 -6.17
CA LEU A 426 7.32 32.91 -5.76
C LEU A 426 6.47 32.57 -4.53
N GLU A 427 5.87 31.39 -4.50
CA GLU A 427 5.10 30.95 -3.34
C GLU A 427 6.01 30.71 -2.12
N GLY A 428 7.19 30.14 -2.30
CA GLY A 428 8.18 29.96 -1.24
C GLY A 428 8.64 31.31 -0.63
N LEU A 429 8.91 32.31 -1.45
CA LEU A 429 9.25 33.66 -0.98
C LEU A 429 8.08 34.34 -0.26
N HIS A 430 6.86 34.14 -0.75
CA HIS A 430 5.66 34.64 -0.06
C HIS A 430 5.50 33.96 1.32
N LEU A 431 5.61 32.66 1.42
CA LEU A 431 5.51 31.93 2.69
C LEU A 431 6.65 32.29 3.66
N ALA A 432 7.82 32.65 3.12
CA ALA A 432 8.93 33.25 3.89
C ALA A 432 8.75 34.70 4.27
N LYS A 433 7.57 35.32 3.96
CA LYS A 433 7.22 36.71 4.23
C LYS A 433 8.17 37.73 3.55
N ARG A 434 8.65 37.39 2.36
CA ARG A 434 9.50 38.26 1.54
C ARG A 434 8.71 38.92 0.40
N LEU A 435 7.58 38.36 0.00
CA LEU A 435 6.68 38.89 -1.00
C LEU A 435 5.25 38.94 -0.47
N ASN A 436 4.49 39.93 -0.89
CA ASN A 436 3.05 39.96 -0.72
C ASN A 436 2.38 39.21 -1.86
N LYS A 437 1.26 38.53 -1.56
CA LYS A 437 0.43 37.79 -2.54
C LYS A 437 -1.00 38.32 -2.47
N THR A 438 -1.54 38.72 -3.59
CA THR A 438 -2.96 39.04 -3.76
C THR A 438 -3.55 38.04 -4.76
N SER A 439 -4.65 37.42 -4.43
CA SER A 439 -5.31 36.44 -5.30
C SER A 439 -6.69 36.93 -5.70
N VAL A 440 -6.96 36.93 -7.02
CA VAL A 440 -8.26 37.33 -7.60
C VAL A 440 -8.57 36.34 -8.74
N ASP A 441 -9.73 35.72 -8.70
CA ASP A 441 -10.26 34.84 -9.76
C ASP A 441 -9.28 33.75 -10.26
N GLY A 442 -8.54 33.14 -9.34
CA GLY A 442 -7.60 32.03 -9.66
C GLY A 442 -6.25 32.54 -10.22
N THR A 443 -6.02 33.83 -10.25
CA THR A 443 -4.74 34.45 -10.56
C THR A 443 -4.13 35.03 -9.27
N ALA A 444 -2.86 34.74 -9.02
CA ALA A 444 -2.10 35.30 -7.91
C ALA A 444 -1.09 36.30 -8.44
N VAL A 445 -1.05 37.48 -7.82
CA VAL A 445 -0.07 38.55 -8.11
C VAL A 445 0.88 38.66 -6.93
N TYR A 446 2.17 38.56 -7.21
CA TYR A 446 3.24 38.72 -6.24
C TYR A 446 3.88 40.07 -6.42
N ALA A 447 4.05 40.79 -5.33
CA ALA A 447 4.65 42.13 -5.28
C ALA A 447 5.42 42.31 -3.96
N SER A 448 6.16 43.45 -3.82
CA SER A 448 6.85 43.79 -2.58
C SER A 448 5.89 44.09 -1.44
#